data_ebffffc32aedbfbffed96c4892b80f51
#
_entry.id   ebffffc32aedbfbffed96c4892b80f51
#
_cell.length_a   1.000
_cell.length_b   1.000
_cell.length_c   1.000
_cell.angle_alpha   90.00
_cell.angle_beta   90.00
_cell.angle_gamma   90.00
#
_symmetry.space_group_name_H-M   'P 1'
#
loop_
_entity.id
_entity.type
_entity.pdbx_description
1 polymer ?
#
loop_
_entity_poly.entity_id
_entity_poly.type
_entity_poly.pdbx_seq_one_letter_code
_entity_poly.pdbx_strand_id
1 'polypeptide(L)'
;MNDALCARANKLGREDVIQIKGEVNERESKNKNLPTGEIEIIVSELTVLNASVTPPFTIEDNTDGGDDIRMKYRYLDLRRACVRKNLELRHQMTMEVRRYLDSKGFLEIETPMLIGSTPEGARDFVVPSRMNPGQFYALPQSPQTLKQLLMAVSYTHLTLPTTSRV
;
A
#
# COMPACT_ATOMS: atom_id res chain seq x y z
N MET A 1 42.88 -1.38 9.83
CA MET A 1 41.60 -0.80 9.42
C MET A 1 41.83 -0.09 8.09
N ASN A 2 41.06 -0.32 7.05
CA ASN A 2 41.36 0.28 5.73
C ASN A 2 40.75 1.69 5.69
N ASP A 3 41.59 2.73 5.94
CA ASP A 3 41.15 4.13 6.02
C ASP A 3 40.40 4.62 4.77
N ALA A 4 40.78 4.11 3.60
CA ALA A 4 40.09 4.42 2.36
C ALA A 4 38.67 3.87 2.30
N LEU A 5 38.40 2.71 2.88
CA LEU A 5 37.10 2.08 2.96
C LEU A 5 36.21 2.83 3.97
N CYS A 6 36.75 3.22 5.10
CA CYS A 6 36.06 4.06 6.09
C CYS A 6 35.69 5.43 5.51
N ALA A 7 36.56 6.07 4.75
CA ALA A 7 36.29 7.35 4.09
C ALA A 7 35.19 7.23 3.03
N ARG A 8 35.07 6.08 2.35
CA ARG A 8 33.98 5.81 1.41
C ARG A 8 32.67 5.53 2.14
N ALA A 9 32.70 4.75 3.21
CA ALA A 9 31.53 4.44 4.02
C ALA A 9 30.91 5.69 4.65
N ASN A 10 31.72 6.64 5.11
CA ASN A 10 31.27 7.90 5.69
C ASN A 10 30.59 8.85 4.69
N LYS A 11 30.73 8.59 3.38
CA LYS A 11 30.05 9.37 2.32
C LYS A 11 28.69 8.80 1.91
N LEU A 12 28.31 7.65 2.45
CA LEU A 12 27.02 7.02 2.13
C LEU A 12 25.87 7.83 2.71
N GLY A 13 24.85 8.01 1.87
CA GLY A 13 23.59 8.64 2.23
C GLY A 13 22.54 7.64 2.70
N ARG A 14 21.43 8.18 3.20
CA ARG A 14 20.25 7.36 3.50
C ARG A 14 19.65 6.80 2.21
N GLU A 15 19.20 5.55 2.25
CA GLU A 15 18.58 4.83 1.14
C GLU A 15 19.54 4.50 -0.03
N ASP A 16 20.85 4.71 0.12
CA ASP A 16 21.84 4.24 -0.86
C ASP A 16 21.81 2.72 -0.93
N VAL A 17 21.88 2.16 -2.13
CA VAL A 17 22.00 0.73 -2.35
C VAL A 17 23.46 0.37 -2.50
N ILE A 18 23.95 -0.45 -1.61
CA ILE A 18 25.35 -0.86 -1.57
C ILE A 18 25.48 -2.38 -1.69
N GLN A 19 26.60 -2.80 -2.27
CA GLN A 19 27.08 -4.18 -2.24
C GLN A 19 28.35 -4.23 -1.40
N ILE A 20 28.41 -5.18 -0.48
CA ILE A 20 29.58 -5.42 0.34
C ILE A 20 30.10 -6.84 0.16
N LYS A 21 31.43 -7.01 0.26
CA LYS A 21 32.07 -8.30 0.49
C LYS A 21 32.79 -8.23 1.83
N GLY A 22 32.75 -9.31 2.59
CA GLY A 22 33.37 -9.36 3.91
C GLY A 22 33.22 -10.72 4.55
N GLU A 23 33.79 -10.85 5.73
CA GLU A 23 33.74 -12.05 6.57
C GLU A 23 32.68 -11.87 7.65
N VAL A 24 31.94 -12.93 7.91
CA VAL A 24 30.92 -12.95 8.97
C VAL A 24 31.60 -13.41 10.26
N ASN A 25 31.55 -12.56 11.28
CA ASN A 25 32.11 -12.85 12.62
C ASN A 25 31.04 -12.77 13.68
N GLU A 26 31.26 -13.42 14.79
CA GLU A 26 30.42 -13.28 15.98
C GLU A 26 30.66 -11.89 16.61
N ARG A 27 29.57 -11.21 16.93
CA ARG A 27 29.62 -9.86 17.49
C ARG A 27 30.01 -9.89 18.95
N GLU A 28 30.96 -9.05 19.36
CA GLU A 28 31.36 -8.94 20.76
C GLU A 28 30.23 -8.44 21.65
N SER A 29 29.46 -7.44 21.17
CA SER A 29 28.30 -6.91 21.88
C SER A 29 27.04 -7.30 21.14
N LYS A 30 26.38 -8.39 21.54
CA LYS A 30 25.17 -8.94 20.93
C LYS A 30 23.96 -8.01 21.10
N ASN A 31 23.25 -7.72 20.02
CA ASN A 31 22.03 -6.92 20.04
C ASN A 31 20.78 -7.82 19.95
N LYS A 32 20.13 -8.07 21.08
CA LYS A 32 18.93 -8.92 21.17
C LYS A 32 17.70 -8.36 20.43
N ASN A 33 17.72 -7.09 20.04
CA ASN A 33 16.59 -6.44 19.35
C ASN A 33 16.63 -6.66 17.84
N LEU A 34 17.68 -7.27 17.29
CA LEU A 34 17.83 -7.57 15.88
C LEU A 34 17.83 -9.09 15.65
N PRO A 35 17.13 -9.60 14.63
CA PRO A 35 17.11 -11.03 14.30
C PRO A 35 18.50 -11.60 14.03
N THR A 36 19.43 -10.78 13.52
CA THR A 36 20.82 -11.14 13.21
C THR A 36 21.81 -10.39 14.10
N GLY A 37 21.38 -9.97 15.28
CA GLY A 37 22.20 -9.14 16.18
C GLY A 37 23.37 -9.84 16.88
N GLU A 38 23.54 -11.14 16.65
CA GLU A 38 24.66 -11.94 17.18
C GLU A 38 25.88 -11.95 16.26
N ILE A 39 25.69 -11.54 15.00
CA ILE A 39 26.74 -11.54 13.98
C ILE A 39 27.01 -10.12 13.46
N GLU A 40 28.22 -9.92 12.96
CA GLU A 40 28.63 -8.72 12.22
C GLU A 40 29.46 -9.09 11.00
N ILE A 41 29.53 -8.20 10.04
CA ILE A 41 30.29 -8.41 8.80
C ILE A 41 31.48 -7.44 8.81
N ILE A 42 32.69 -8.02 8.80
CA ILE A 42 33.90 -7.23 8.59
C ILE A 42 34.06 -7.01 7.09
N VAL A 43 33.80 -5.80 6.64
CA VAL A 43 33.74 -5.45 5.22
C VAL A 43 35.17 -5.29 4.66
N SER A 44 35.44 -6.02 3.57
CA SER A 44 36.70 -5.92 2.79
C SER A 44 36.54 -5.05 1.54
N GLU A 45 35.35 -5.13 0.90
CA GLU A 45 35.02 -4.32 -0.30
C GLU A 45 33.63 -3.69 -0.14
N LEU A 46 33.51 -2.44 -0.59
CA LEU A 46 32.25 -1.68 -0.63
C LEU A 46 32.05 -1.11 -2.04
N THR A 47 30.92 -1.40 -2.65
CA THR A 47 30.52 -0.85 -3.95
C THR A 47 29.16 -0.19 -3.82
N VAL A 48 29.02 1.08 -4.23
CA VAL A 48 27.74 1.75 -4.31
C VAL A 48 27.11 1.35 -5.65
N LEU A 49 25.97 0.64 -5.59
CA LEU A 49 25.20 0.22 -6.76
C LEU A 49 24.29 1.34 -7.25
N ASN A 50 23.69 2.07 -6.33
CA ASN A 50 22.82 3.21 -6.63
C ASN A 50 22.84 4.22 -5.49
N ALA A 51 23.11 5.47 -5.81
CA ALA A 51 22.99 6.57 -4.88
C ALA A 51 21.55 7.08 -4.84
N SER A 52 21.02 7.35 -3.66
CA SER A 52 19.67 7.84 -3.46
C SER A 52 19.64 9.33 -3.20
N VAL A 53 18.53 9.95 -3.58
CA VAL A 53 18.22 11.31 -3.11
C VAL A 53 17.77 11.20 -1.65
N THR A 54 18.31 12.07 -0.79
CA THR A 54 17.93 12.10 0.62
C THR A 54 16.41 12.27 0.77
N PRO A 55 15.72 11.36 1.50
CA PRO A 55 14.29 11.49 1.75
C PRO A 55 13.95 12.83 2.41
N PRO A 56 12.81 13.46 2.07
CA PRO A 56 12.41 14.75 2.62
C PRO A 56 12.05 14.73 4.10
N PHE A 57 11.92 13.56 4.70
CA PHE A 57 11.70 13.31 6.14
C PHE A 57 12.19 11.91 6.52
N THR A 58 12.34 11.67 7.81
CA THR A 58 12.73 10.35 8.34
C THR A 58 11.56 9.35 8.21
N ILE A 59 11.85 8.15 7.65
CA ILE A 59 10.87 7.07 7.49
C ILE A 59 10.82 6.21 8.76
N GLU A 60 10.44 6.86 9.86
CA GLU A 60 10.31 6.27 11.19
C GLU A 60 8.98 6.67 11.80
N ASP A 61 8.52 5.94 12.82
CA ASP A 61 7.23 6.25 13.47
C ASP A 61 7.26 7.64 14.14
N ASN A 62 8.42 8.03 14.69
CA ASN A 62 8.66 9.39 15.19
C ASN A 62 9.38 10.21 14.12
N THR A 63 8.64 10.63 13.09
CA THR A 63 9.18 11.39 11.95
C THR A 63 9.27 12.88 12.25
N ASP A 64 10.24 13.55 11.60
CA ASP A 64 10.41 15.01 11.56
C ASP A 64 9.53 15.68 10.47
N GLY A 65 8.84 14.89 9.65
CA GLY A 65 7.97 15.38 8.58
C GLY A 65 6.60 15.87 9.05
N GLY A 66 6.25 17.10 8.73
CA GLY A 66 4.89 17.63 8.90
C GLY A 66 3.87 16.97 7.95
N ASP A 67 2.58 17.17 8.20
CA ASP A 67 1.49 16.54 7.44
C ASP A 67 1.54 16.87 5.95
N ASP A 68 1.84 18.10 5.59
CA ASP A 68 1.90 18.53 4.18
C ASP A 68 2.99 17.79 3.39
N ILE A 69 4.17 17.63 3.97
CA ILE A 69 5.28 16.90 3.34
C ILE A 69 4.94 15.42 3.24
N ARG A 70 4.36 14.83 4.28
CA ARG A 70 3.93 13.43 4.29
C ARG A 70 2.82 13.15 3.27
N MET A 71 1.90 14.08 3.07
CA MET A 71 0.87 13.95 2.03
C MET A 71 1.46 14.09 0.63
N LYS A 72 2.40 15.03 0.42
CA LYS A 72 3.08 15.20 -0.86
C LYS A 72 3.91 13.97 -1.25
N TYR A 73 4.58 13.36 -0.29
CA TYR A 73 5.41 12.16 -0.48
C TYR A 73 4.78 10.93 0.18
N ARG A 74 3.50 10.73 -0.07
CA ARG A 74 2.69 9.69 0.58
C ARG A 74 3.28 8.30 0.46
N TYR A 75 3.93 7.97 -0.66
CA TYR A 75 4.59 6.69 -0.89
C TYR A 75 5.74 6.42 0.09
N LEU A 76 6.41 7.46 0.61
CA LEU A 76 7.40 7.31 1.68
C LEU A 76 6.73 7.16 3.05
N ASP A 77 5.68 7.94 3.31
CA ASP A 77 4.93 7.86 4.58
C ASP A 77 4.28 6.48 4.80
N LEU A 78 3.83 5.83 3.71
CA LEU A 78 3.28 4.47 3.76
C LEU A 78 4.29 3.39 4.18
N ARG A 79 5.60 3.68 4.12
CA ARG A 79 6.66 2.78 4.59
C ARG A 79 6.83 2.79 6.12
N ARG A 80 6.28 3.78 6.82
CA ARG A 80 6.33 3.87 8.28
C ARG A 80 5.51 2.74 8.91
N ALA A 81 6.03 2.15 10.00
CA ALA A 81 5.40 0.98 10.61
C ALA A 81 3.98 1.28 11.13
N CYS A 82 3.73 2.45 11.71
CA CYS A 82 2.40 2.86 12.19
C CYS A 82 1.37 2.94 11.04
N VAL A 83 1.76 3.48 9.90
CA VAL A 83 0.86 3.61 8.73
C VAL A 83 0.63 2.24 8.08
N ARG A 84 1.69 1.43 7.94
CA ARG A 84 1.59 0.08 7.42
C ARG A 84 0.66 -0.81 8.26
N LYS A 85 0.77 -0.75 9.60
CA LYS A 85 -0.14 -1.47 10.52
C LYS A 85 -1.61 -1.12 10.29
N ASN A 86 -1.93 0.14 9.99
CA ASN A 86 -3.30 0.57 9.68
C ASN A 86 -3.80 -0.08 8.38
N LEU A 87 -2.94 -0.19 7.36
CA LEU A 87 -3.29 -0.88 6.10
C LEU A 87 -3.47 -2.39 6.31
N GLU A 88 -2.59 -3.00 7.09
CA GLU A 88 -2.69 -4.42 7.46
C GLU A 88 -3.99 -4.70 8.24
N LEU A 89 -4.34 -3.85 9.20
CA LEU A 89 -5.60 -3.96 9.95
C LEU A 89 -6.81 -3.83 9.02
N ARG A 90 -6.83 -2.84 8.13
CA ARG A 90 -7.90 -2.67 7.15
C ARG A 90 -8.06 -3.89 6.25
N HIS A 91 -6.94 -4.47 5.78
CA HIS A 91 -6.95 -5.69 5.00
C HIS A 91 -7.57 -6.85 5.79
N GLN A 92 -7.11 -7.08 7.03
CA GLN A 92 -7.63 -8.14 7.89
C GLN A 92 -9.13 -8.00 8.11
N MET A 93 -9.61 -6.80 8.46
CA MET A 93 -11.04 -6.53 8.64
C MET A 93 -11.84 -6.86 7.38
N THR A 94 -11.36 -6.44 6.21
CA THR A 94 -12.04 -6.73 4.94
C THR A 94 -12.11 -8.23 4.67
N MET A 95 -11.01 -8.95 4.91
CA MET A 95 -10.97 -10.41 4.74
C MET A 95 -11.90 -11.14 5.72
N GLU A 96 -11.97 -10.71 6.97
CA GLU A 96 -12.89 -11.32 7.95
C GLU A 96 -14.35 -11.07 7.58
N VAL A 97 -14.72 -9.89 7.12
CA VAL A 97 -16.08 -9.60 6.63
C VAL A 97 -16.44 -10.53 5.46
N ARG A 98 -15.52 -10.69 4.49
CA ARG A 98 -15.73 -11.60 3.36
C ARG A 98 -15.92 -13.05 3.81
N ARG A 99 -15.03 -13.54 4.66
CA ARG A 99 -15.13 -14.91 5.21
C ARG A 99 -16.44 -15.14 5.97
N TYR A 100 -16.83 -14.16 6.79
CA TYR A 100 -18.09 -14.24 7.54
C TYR A 100 -19.29 -14.33 6.62
N LEU A 101 -19.37 -13.46 5.61
CA LEU A 101 -20.48 -13.44 4.66
C LEU A 101 -20.50 -14.71 3.79
N ASP A 102 -19.35 -15.17 3.31
CA ASP A 102 -19.22 -16.44 2.60
C ASP A 102 -19.71 -17.62 3.45
N SER A 103 -19.33 -17.69 4.73
CA SER A 103 -19.81 -18.73 5.67
C SER A 103 -21.34 -18.72 5.91
N LYS A 104 -22.01 -17.60 5.58
CA LYS A 104 -23.46 -17.44 5.63
C LYS A 104 -24.16 -17.70 4.28
N GLY A 105 -23.40 -18.12 3.26
CA GLY A 105 -23.92 -18.40 1.93
C GLY A 105 -24.13 -17.18 1.05
N PHE A 106 -23.54 -16.02 1.41
CA PHE A 106 -23.56 -14.84 0.55
C PHE A 106 -22.51 -14.96 -0.56
N LEU A 107 -22.88 -14.56 -1.77
CA LEU A 107 -21.97 -14.45 -2.89
C LEU A 107 -21.48 -13.01 -3.05
N GLU A 108 -20.18 -12.82 -3.18
CA GLU A 108 -19.60 -11.53 -3.59
C GLU A 108 -19.58 -11.47 -5.12
N ILE A 109 -20.33 -10.53 -5.68
CA ILE A 109 -20.41 -10.32 -7.14
C ILE A 109 -19.97 -8.91 -7.48
N GLU A 110 -19.05 -8.80 -8.42
CA GLU A 110 -18.64 -7.53 -8.98
C GLU A 110 -19.65 -7.05 -10.02
N THR A 111 -20.06 -5.78 -9.91
CA THR A 111 -20.93 -5.12 -10.87
C THR A 111 -20.16 -4.05 -11.63
N PRO A 112 -20.58 -3.72 -12.87
CA PRO A 112 -19.96 -2.62 -13.62
C PRO A 112 -19.97 -1.32 -12.83
N MET A 113 -18.83 -0.63 -12.79
CA MET A 113 -18.72 0.70 -12.17
C MET A 113 -19.21 1.83 -13.08
N LEU A 114 -19.10 1.66 -14.40
CA LEU A 114 -19.57 2.61 -15.40
C LEU A 114 -20.84 2.06 -16.04
N ILE A 115 -21.95 2.70 -15.76
CA ILE A 115 -23.28 2.33 -16.29
C ILE A 115 -24.00 3.57 -16.84
N GLY A 116 -25.22 3.41 -17.32
CA GLY A 116 -26.10 4.55 -17.61
C GLY A 116 -26.54 5.24 -16.31
N SER A 117 -26.80 6.54 -16.37
CA SER A 117 -27.34 7.27 -15.21
C SER A 117 -28.66 6.68 -14.79
N THR A 118 -28.87 6.50 -13.50
CA THR A 118 -30.14 6.01 -12.93
C THR A 118 -30.92 7.16 -12.31
N PRO A 119 -32.23 7.16 -12.37
CA PRO A 119 -33.05 8.22 -11.79
C PRO A 119 -33.08 8.20 -10.25
N GLU A 120 -32.45 7.21 -9.66
CA GLU A 120 -32.48 6.96 -8.22
C GLU A 120 -31.34 7.72 -7.51
N GLY A 121 -31.68 8.68 -6.66
CA GLY A 121 -30.73 9.30 -5.74
C GLY A 121 -30.25 10.70 -6.13
N ALA A 122 -29.14 11.12 -5.54
CA ALA A 122 -28.51 12.41 -5.83
C ALA A 122 -27.76 12.36 -7.18
N ARG A 123 -27.20 13.50 -7.58
CA ARG A 123 -26.50 13.64 -8.87
C ARG A 123 -25.35 12.65 -8.99
N ASP A 124 -25.35 11.88 -10.07
CA ASP A 124 -24.25 10.99 -10.42
C ASP A 124 -23.06 11.79 -10.95
N PHE A 125 -21.86 11.26 -10.71
CA PHE A 125 -20.68 11.69 -11.44
C PHE A 125 -20.70 11.10 -12.84
N VAL A 126 -20.60 11.94 -13.86
CA VAL A 126 -20.64 11.50 -15.25
C VAL A 126 -19.24 11.51 -15.88
N VAL A 127 -19.00 10.52 -16.74
CA VAL A 127 -17.75 10.35 -17.49
C VAL A 127 -18.07 10.40 -19.00
N PRO A 128 -17.49 11.32 -19.78
CA PRO A 128 -17.75 11.39 -21.21
C PRO A 128 -17.33 10.09 -21.91
N SER A 129 -18.18 9.61 -22.83
CA SER A 129 -17.84 8.48 -23.69
C SER A 129 -16.87 8.92 -24.80
N ARG A 130 -15.75 8.22 -24.95
CA ARG A 130 -14.86 8.44 -26.09
C ARG A 130 -15.38 7.81 -27.38
N MET A 131 -16.19 6.76 -27.27
CA MET A 131 -16.71 6.00 -28.41
C MET A 131 -17.95 6.65 -29.03
N ASN A 132 -18.74 7.33 -28.22
CA ASN A 132 -20.02 7.89 -28.63
C ASN A 132 -20.09 9.38 -28.26
N PRO A 133 -19.84 10.31 -29.21
CA PRO A 133 -19.89 11.75 -28.94
C PRO A 133 -21.29 12.16 -28.40
N GLY A 134 -21.29 12.98 -27.35
CA GLY A 134 -22.52 13.45 -26.72
C GLY A 134 -23.19 12.48 -25.75
N GLN A 135 -22.59 11.29 -25.54
CA GLN A 135 -23.05 10.31 -24.55
C GLN A 135 -22.10 10.26 -23.34
N PHE A 136 -22.65 9.84 -22.20
CA PHE A 136 -21.94 9.78 -20.94
C PHE A 136 -22.20 8.46 -20.23
N TYR A 137 -21.18 7.95 -19.56
CA TYR A 137 -21.32 6.96 -18.50
C TYR A 137 -21.55 7.68 -17.17
N ALA A 138 -22.15 6.98 -16.23
CA ALA A 138 -22.29 7.45 -14.86
C ALA A 138 -21.59 6.50 -13.88
N LEU A 139 -21.09 7.07 -12.78
CA LEU A 139 -20.68 6.34 -11.59
C LEU A 139 -21.87 6.33 -10.63
N PRO A 140 -22.67 5.24 -10.58
CA PRO A 140 -23.89 5.21 -9.79
C PRO A 140 -23.58 5.25 -8.30
N GLN A 141 -24.45 5.87 -7.53
CA GLN A 141 -24.31 5.90 -6.06
C GLN A 141 -24.63 4.55 -5.42
N SER A 142 -25.49 3.78 -6.04
CA SER A 142 -25.92 2.47 -5.55
C SER A 142 -26.06 1.48 -6.71
N PRO A 143 -25.57 0.25 -6.55
CA PRO A 143 -25.78 -0.84 -7.50
C PRO A 143 -27.15 -1.50 -7.35
N GLN A 144 -28.17 -0.81 -6.82
CA GLN A 144 -29.47 -1.36 -6.45
C GLN A 144 -30.17 -2.09 -7.59
N THR A 145 -30.22 -1.50 -8.78
CA THR A 145 -30.85 -2.12 -9.96
C THR A 145 -30.15 -3.43 -10.34
N LEU A 146 -28.81 -3.44 -10.32
CA LEU A 146 -28.04 -4.65 -10.62
C LEU A 146 -28.22 -5.73 -9.55
N LYS A 147 -28.31 -5.35 -8.27
CA LYS A 147 -28.65 -6.28 -7.19
C LYS A 147 -30.00 -6.95 -7.41
N GLN A 148 -31.01 -6.18 -7.75
CA GLN A 148 -32.35 -6.69 -7.99
C GLN A 148 -32.37 -7.66 -9.18
N LEU A 149 -31.69 -7.35 -10.26
CA LEU A 149 -31.59 -8.24 -11.42
C LEU A 149 -30.90 -9.56 -11.06
N LEU A 150 -29.80 -9.51 -10.31
CA LEU A 150 -29.08 -10.71 -9.87
C LEU A 150 -29.90 -11.55 -8.90
N MET A 151 -30.66 -10.93 -8.00
CA MET A 151 -31.57 -11.64 -7.10
C MET A 151 -32.72 -12.34 -7.85
N ALA A 152 -33.23 -11.74 -8.91
CA ALA A 152 -34.31 -12.31 -9.72
C ALA A 152 -33.91 -13.58 -10.47
N VAL A 153 -32.62 -13.79 -10.71
CA VAL A 153 -32.10 -14.94 -11.48
C VAL A 153 -31.84 -16.19 -10.61
N SER A 154 -32.00 -16.17 -9.29
CA SER A 154 -31.90 -17.33 -8.35
C SER A 154 -31.00 -17.10 -7.14
N TYR A 155 -30.41 -15.93 -6.95
CA TYR A 155 -29.55 -15.65 -5.80
C TYR A 155 -30.32 -14.86 -4.74
N THR A 156 -30.65 -15.47 -3.64
CA THR A 156 -31.41 -14.83 -2.56
C THR A 156 -30.54 -13.96 -1.65
N HIS A 157 -29.21 -14.15 -1.70
CA HIS A 157 -28.26 -13.48 -0.78
C HIS A 157 -27.03 -13.04 -1.56
N LEU A 158 -26.90 -11.73 -1.78
CA LEU A 158 -25.77 -11.12 -2.47
C LEU A 158 -25.14 -10.03 -1.60
N THR A 159 -23.82 -10.03 -1.56
CA THR A 159 -23.05 -8.87 -1.11
C THR A 159 -22.32 -8.27 -2.30
N LEU A 160 -22.38 -6.97 -2.46
CA LEU A 160 -21.56 -6.26 -3.42
C LEU A 160 -20.42 -5.58 -2.68
N PRO A 161 -19.20 -5.56 -3.27
CA PRO A 161 -18.12 -4.78 -2.70
C PRO A 161 -18.60 -3.34 -2.54
N THR A 162 -18.66 -2.88 -1.29
CA THR A 162 -18.87 -1.47 -1.02
C THR A 162 -17.63 -0.75 -1.50
N THR A 163 -17.74 0.03 -2.56
CA THR A 163 -16.67 0.94 -2.96
C THR A 163 -16.37 1.84 -1.78
N SER A 164 -15.27 1.58 -1.09
CA SER A 164 -14.80 2.51 -0.08
C SER A 164 -14.53 3.83 -0.79
N ARG A 165 -15.23 4.88 -0.37
CA ARG A 165 -14.90 6.24 -0.81
C ARG A 165 -13.43 6.50 -0.46
N VAL A 166 -12.66 6.86 -1.46
CA VAL A 166 -11.33 7.41 -1.30
C VAL A 166 -11.45 8.84 -0.81
#